data_c6fb69cb09333e6b5e7cf12322a9addd
#
_entry.id   c6fb69cb09333e6b5e7cf12322a9addd
#
_cell.length_a   1.000
_cell.length_b   1.000
_cell.length_c   1.000
_cell.angle_alpha   90.00
_cell.angle_beta   90.00
_cell.angle_gamma   90.00
#
_symmetry.space_group_name_H-M   'P 1'
#
loop_
_entity.id
_entity.type
_entity.pdbx_description
1 polymer ?
#
loop_
_entity_poly.entity_id
_entity_poly.type
_entity_poly.pdbx_seq_one_letter_code
_entity_poly.pdbx_strand_id
1 'polypeptide(L)'
;MPKGEEKTFRQGLIFDAIQKSSLTEVRPGREFDAVMLALARLAGDGELVDYFAASAKRREAHLAEKYIREMLCLRDKVGYLRPFMIRSYLASMLEQRCKVRFNAAREDWWEDVAAQDVTFLMRASAIALKREKQKPPR
;
A
#
# COMPACT_ATOMS: atom_id res chain seq x y z
N MET A 1 -2.91 23.50 26.81
CA MET A 1 -4.06 22.59 26.69
C MET A 1 -4.13 21.65 27.87
N PRO A 2 -5.28 21.51 28.55
CA PRO A 2 -5.40 20.53 29.64
C PRO A 2 -5.13 19.10 29.17
N LYS A 3 -4.48 18.30 30.01
CA LYS A 3 -4.07 16.94 29.64
C LYS A 3 -5.25 16.04 29.21
N GLY A 4 -6.43 16.20 29.80
CA GLY A 4 -7.63 15.43 29.46
C GLY A 4 -8.15 15.73 28.06
N GLU A 5 -8.17 17.01 27.67
CA GLU A 5 -8.61 17.43 26.34
C GLU A 5 -7.64 16.95 25.24
N GLU A 6 -6.33 17.01 25.53
CA GLU A 6 -5.31 16.56 24.62
C GLU A 6 -5.42 15.07 24.32
N LYS A 7 -5.68 14.25 25.33
CA LYS A 7 -5.87 12.80 25.18
C LYS A 7 -7.11 12.50 24.33
N THR A 8 -8.23 13.16 24.60
CA THR A 8 -9.49 12.97 23.87
C THR A 8 -9.32 13.38 22.40
N PHE A 9 -8.65 14.48 22.14
CA PHE A 9 -8.35 14.95 20.80
C PHE A 9 -7.52 13.93 20.02
N ARG A 10 -6.47 13.36 20.63
CA ARG A 10 -5.64 12.34 19.99
C ARG A 10 -6.41 11.08 19.64
N GLN A 11 -7.27 10.60 20.54
CA GLN A 11 -8.10 9.43 20.29
C GLN A 11 -9.07 9.64 19.13
N GLY A 12 -9.69 10.82 19.04
CA GLY A 12 -10.57 11.17 17.94
C GLY A 12 -9.84 11.20 16.60
N LEU A 13 -8.64 11.79 16.57
CA LEU A 13 -7.82 11.86 15.37
C LEU A 13 -7.40 10.47 14.86
N ILE A 14 -6.99 9.59 15.77
CA ILE A 14 -6.62 8.22 15.44
C ILE A 14 -7.82 7.45 14.89
N PHE A 15 -8.96 7.58 15.52
CA PHE A 15 -10.21 6.96 15.06
C PHE A 15 -10.58 7.42 13.66
N ASP A 16 -10.52 8.72 13.38
CA ASP A 16 -10.83 9.28 12.06
C ASP A 16 -9.87 8.77 10.98
N ALA A 17 -8.59 8.60 11.32
CA ALA A 17 -7.57 8.16 10.38
C ALA A 17 -7.68 6.66 10.01
N ILE A 18 -8.00 5.80 10.99
CA ILE A 18 -7.96 4.34 10.84
C ILE A 18 -9.23 3.65 11.36
N GLN A 19 -10.22 4.40 11.80
CA GLN A 19 -11.47 3.90 12.38
C GLN A 19 -11.23 3.04 13.63
N LYS A 20 -10.28 3.45 14.47
CA LYS A 20 -9.95 2.80 15.74
C LYS A 20 -9.88 3.83 16.85
N SER A 21 -10.28 3.44 18.07
CA SER A 21 -10.42 4.33 19.20
C SER A 21 -9.16 4.47 20.06
N SER A 22 -8.10 3.70 19.80
CA SER A 22 -6.89 3.65 20.63
C SER A 22 -5.64 3.37 19.81
N LEU A 23 -4.51 3.96 20.23
CA LEU A 23 -3.18 3.65 19.67
C LEU A 23 -2.79 2.17 19.85
N THR A 24 -3.28 1.52 20.90
CA THR A 24 -2.99 0.10 21.15
C THR A 24 -3.64 -0.81 20.11
N GLU A 25 -4.65 -0.33 19.42
CA GLU A 25 -5.33 -1.05 18.35
C GLU A 25 -4.65 -0.84 16.99
N VAL A 26 -3.70 0.10 16.89
CA VAL A 26 -3.00 0.40 15.64
C VAL A 26 -2.03 -0.73 15.31
N ARG A 27 -2.21 -1.32 14.14
CA ARG A 27 -1.30 -2.35 13.63
C ARG A 27 -0.06 -1.71 13.04
N PRO A 28 1.12 -2.37 13.17
CA PRO A 28 2.33 -1.90 12.47
C PRO A 28 2.09 -1.80 10.96
N GLY A 29 2.83 -0.91 10.33
CA GLY A 29 2.80 -0.78 8.89
C GLY A 29 1.76 0.23 8.40
N ARG A 30 0.79 -0.22 7.61
CA ARG A 30 -0.19 0.66 6.94
C ARG A 30 -0.99 1.53 7.90
N GLU A 31 -1.48 0.95 8.99
CA GLU A 31 -2.26 1.71 9.97
C GLU A 31 -1.39 2.73 10.70
N PHE A 32 -0.17 2.35 11.05
CA PHE A 32 0.80 3.26 11.66
C PHE A 32 1.10 4.44 10.73
N ASP A 33 1.38 4.19 9.45
CA ASP A 33 1.64 5.23 8.46
C ASP A 33 0.44 6.18 8.31
N ALA A 34 -0.78 5.65 8.31
CA ALA A 34 -2.00 6.47 8.23
C ALA A 34 -2.14 7.41 9.43
N VAL A 35 -1.88 6.92 10.64
CA VAL A 35 -1.90 7.72 11.86
C VAL A 35 -0.83 8.80 11.85
N MET A 36 0.40 8.44 11.50
CA MET A 36 1.51 9.38 11.46
C MET A 36 1.31 10.45 10.40
N LEU A 37 0.75 10.09 9.24
CA LEU A 37 0.41 11.05 8.19
C LEU A 37 -0.65 12.05 8.67
N ALA A 38 -1.70 11.56 9.34
CA ALA A 38 -2.74 12.42 9.89
C ALA A 38 -2.18 13.38 10.94
N LEU A 39 -1.32 12.90 11.82
CA LEU A 39 -0.66 13.73 12.83
C LEU A 39 0.26 14.78 12.20
N ALA A 40 1.02 14.41 11.18
CA ALA A 40 1.90 15.33 10.47
C ALA A 40 1.12 16.45 9.76
N ARG A 41 -0.01 16.12 9.13
CA ARG A 41 -0.90 17.11 8.50
C ARG A 41 -1.47 18.08 9.52
N LEU A 42 -1.88 17.58 10.68
CA LEU A 42 -2.40 18.41 11.75
C LEU A 42 -1.33 19.37 12.29
N ALA A 43 -0.09 18.90 12.41
CA ALA A 43 1.04 19.72 12.86
C ALA A 43 1.49 20.75 11.82
N GLY A 44 1.01 20.63 10.57
CA GLY A 44 1.41 21.52 9.48
C GLY A 44 2.83 21.29 8.99
N ASP A 45 3.41 20.12 9.25
CA ASP A 45 4.77 19.78 8.85
C ASP A 45 4.77 19.11 7.47
N GLY A 46 5.06 19.88 6.43
CA GLY A 46 5.07 19.40 5.04
C GLY A 46 6.12 18.33 4.78
N GLU A 47 7.28 18.40 5.41
CA GLU A 47 8.34 17.39 5.24
C GLU A 47 7.93 16.04 5.82
N LEU A 48 7.30 16.05 7.01
CA LEU A 48 6.78 14.81 7.60
C LEU A 48 5.61 14.25 6.80
N VAL A 49 4.73 15.10 6.26
CA VAL A 49 3.65 14.67 5.37
C VAL A 49 4.23 13.92 4.17
N ASP A 50 5.22 14.50 3.51
CA ASP A 50 5.87 13.88 2.35
C ASP A 50 6.56 12.57 2.71
N TYR A 51 7.25 12.54 3.84
CA TYR A 51 7.93 11.35 4.34
C TYR A 51 6.96 10.18 4.57
N PHE A 52 5.87 10.42 5.31
CA PHE A 52 4.92 9.35 5.61
C PHE A 52 4.08 8.95 4.39
N ALA A 53 3.79 9.87 3.49
CA ALA A 53 3.13 9.56 2.23
C ALA A 53 4.02 8.67 1.35
N ALA A 54 5.31 8.96 1.26
CA ALA A 54 6.27 8.16 0.51
C ALA A 54 6.45 6.77 1.13
N SER A 55 6.48 6.67 2.46
CA SER A 55 6.56 5.40 3.18
C SER A 55 5.34 4.52 2.92
N ALA A 56 4.14 5.09 2.97
CA ALA A 56 2.90 4.38 2.68
C ALA A 56 2.87 3.88 1.24
N LYS A 57 3.27 4.73 0.29
CA LYS A 57 3.35 4.39 -1.13
C LYS A 57 4.29 3.21 -1.38
N ARG A 58 5.48 3.23 -0.79
CA ARG A 58 6.46 2.14 -0.90
C ARG A 58 5.89 0.84 -0.34
N ARG A 59 5.23 0.89 0.81
CA ARG A 59 4.63 -0.28 1.45
C ARG A 59 3.55 -0.89 0.56
N GLU A 60 2.67 -0.08 0.00
CA GLU A 60 1.62 -0.55 -0.91
C GLU A 60 2.21 -1.15 -2.18
N ALA A 61 3.29 -0.57 -2.71
CA ALA A 61 4.00 -1.12 -3.86
C ALA A 61 4.58 -2.51 -3.56
N HIS A 62 5.21 -2.68 -2.40
CA HIS A 62 5.73 -3.99 -1.98
C HIS A 62 4.63 -5.02 -1.77
N LEU A 63 3.48 -4.62 -1.24
CA LEU A 63 2.33 -5.50 -1.11
C LEU A 63 1.80 -5.92 -2.48
N ALA A 64 1.73 -5.00 -3.44
CA ALA A 64 1.33 -5.33 -4.80
C ALA A 64 2.26 -6.38 -5.41
N GLU A 65 3.57 -6.20 -5.26
CA GLU A 65 4.56 -7.18 -5.74
C GLU A 65 4.37 -8.54 -5.08
N LYS A 66 4.17 -8.56 -3.77
CA LYS A 66 3.95 -9.80 -3.00
C LYS A 66 2.72 -10.55 -3.49
N TYR A 67 1.61 -9.86 -3.63
CA TYR A 67 0.35 -10.47 -4.06
C TYR A 67 0.44 -11.02 -5.48
N ILE A 68 1.04 -10.29 -6.39
CA ILE A 68 1.22 -10.75 -7.77
C ILE A 68 2.19 -11.93 -7.83
N ARG A 69 3.27 -11.92 -7.05
CA ARG A 69 4.18 -13.05 -6.98
C ARG A 69 3.45 -14.32 -6.52
N GLU A 70 2.69 -14.23 -5.43
CA GLU A 70 1.92 -15.36 -4.93
C GLU A 70 0.90 -15.86 -5.96
N MET A 71 0.20 -14.95 -6.60
CA MET A 71 -0.80 -15.28 -7.61
C MET A 71 -0.17 -16.00 -8.81
N LEU A 72 0.95 -15.49 -9.32
CA LEU A 72 1.65 -16.09 -10.47
C LEU A 72 2.24 -17.45 -10.10
N CYS A 73 2.80 -17.59 -8.89
CA CYS A 73 3.31 -18.89 -8.43
C CYS A 73 2.20 -19.93 -8.34
N LEU A 74 1.03 -19.57 -7.87
CA LEU A 74 -0.13 -20.48 -7.85
C LEU A 74 -0.61 -20.84 -9.25
N ARG A 75 -0.71 -19.85 -10.13
CA ARG A 75 -1.22 -20.04 -11.49
C ARG A 75 -0.29 -20.90 -12.33
N ASP A 76 1.01 -20.61 -12.28
CA ASP A 76 2.00 -21.27 -13.13
C ASP A 76 2.68 -22.47 -12.44
N LYS A 77 2.33 -22.73 -11.17
CA LYS A 77 2.86 -23.84 -10.35
C LYS A 77 4.39 -23.84 -10.24
N VAL A 78 4.98 -22.64 -10.11
CA VAL A 78 6.42 -22.46 -9.96
C VAL A 78 6.75 -22.00 -8.56
N GLY A 79 7.93 -22.36 -8.04
CA GLY A 79 8.37 -21.98 -6.71
C GLY A 79 9.04 -20.60 -6.64
N TYR A 80 9.44 -20.05 -7.80
CA TYR A 80 10.16 -18.78 -7.84
C TYR A 80 9.89 -18.05 -9.16
N LEU A 81 9.76 -16.71 -9.05
CA LEU A 81 9.63 -15.82 -10.21
C LEU A 81 10.66 -14.70 -10.09
N ARG A 82 11.24 -14.30 -11.21
CA ARG A 82 12.16 -13.16 -11.27
C ARG A 82 11.40 -11.88 -10.93
N PRO A 83 11.97 -10.99 -10.10
CA PRO A 83 11.32 -9.72 -9.75
C PRO A 83 10.90 -8.88 -10.96
N PHE A 84 11.68 -8.89 -12.03
CA PHE A 84 11.34 -8.18 -13.27
C PHE A 84 10.00 -8.64 -13.85
N MET A 85 9.69 -9.93 -13.81
CA MET A 85 8.42 -10.48 -14.32
C MET A 85 7.24 -9.98 -13.50
N ILE A 86 7.41 -9.87 -12.19
CA ILE A 86 6.39 -9.35 -11.28
C ILE A 86 6.13 -7.89 -11.59
N ARG A 87 7.18 -7.08 -11.71
CA ARG A 87 7.06 -5.65 -12.05
C ARG A 87 6.45 -5.44 -13.44
N SER A 88 6.83 -6.26 -14.41
CA SER A 88 6.24 -6.22 -15.75
C SER A 88 4.75 -6.49 -15.74
N TYR A 89 4.29 -7.43 -14.94
CA TYR A 89 2.87 -7.73 -14.77
C TYR A 89 2.13 -6.53 -14.18
N LEU A 90 2.69 -5.92 -13.13
CA LEU A 90 2.12 -4.71 -12.51
C LEU A 90 2.08 -3.54 -13.50
N ALA A 91 3.13 -3.37 -14.30
CA ALA A 91 3.16 -2.33 -15.33
C ALA A 91 2.05 -2.51 -16.37
N SER A 92 1.79 -3.75 -16.78
CA SER A 92 0.70 -4.07 -17.70
C SER A 92 -0.66 -3.77 -17.11
N MET A 93 -0.86 -4.08 -15.83
CA MET A 93 -2.11 -3.74 -15.13
C MET A 93 -2.37 -2.24 -15.10
N LEU A 94 -1.33 -1.46 -14.81
CA LEU A 94 -1.45 0.00 -14.77
C LEU A 94 -1.70 0.58 -16.16
N GLU A 95 -1.04 0.06 -17.19
CA GLU A 95 -1.24 0.47 -18.57
C GLU A 95 -2.69 0.29 -19.03
N GLN A 96 -3.32 -0.82 -18.64
CA GLN A 96 -4.73 -1.08 -18.94
C GLN A 96 -5.66 -0.06 -18.29
N ARG A 97 -5.29 0.43 -17.10
CA ARG A 97 -6.10 1.39 -16.36
C ARG A 97 -5.97 2.82 -16.89
N CYS A 98 -4.75 3.31 -17.07
CA CYS A 98 -4.50 4.74 -17.29
C CYS A 98 -3.61 5.04 -18.51
N LYS A 99 -3.30 4.04 -19.31
CA LYS A 99 -2.44 4.16 -20.52
C LYS A 99 -1.01 4.62 -20.21
N VAL A 100 -0.57 4.50 -18.96
CA VAL A 100 0.79 4.85 -18.51
C VAL A 100 1.48 3.58 -18.05
N ARG A 101 2.74 3.42 -18.45
CA ARG A 101 3.55 2.28 -18.05
C ARG A 101 4.82 2.76 -17.36
N PHE A 102 5.09 2.28 -16.16
CA PHE A 102 6.34 2.56 -15.46
C PHE A 102 7.47 1.64 -15.95
N ASN A 103 8.71 2.01 -15.65
CA ASN A 103 9.88 1.19 -16.02
C ASN A 103 10.02 -0.01 -15.07
N ALA A 104 9.70 -1.20 -15.56
CA ALA A 104 9.77 -2.46 -14.78
C ALA A 104 11.21 -2.89 -14.45
N ALA A 105 12.22 -2.32 -15.08
CA ALA A 105 13.62 -2.61 -14.77
C ALA A 105 14.08 -1.94 -13.46
N ARG A 106 13.36 -0.92 -12.96
CA ARG A 106 13.70 -0.21 -11.73
C ARG A 106 13.06 -0.88 -10.53
N GLU A 107 13.84 -1.11 -9.50
CA GLU A 107 13.32 -1.67 -8.22
C GLU A 107 12.40 -0.68 -7.50
N ASP A 108 12.64 0.62 -7.64
CA ASP A 108 11.88 1.72 -7.05
C ASP A 108 10.83 2.30 -8.01
N TRP A 109 10.23 1.45 -8.81
CA TRP A 109 9.28 1.81 -9.87
C TRP A 109 8.12 2.70 -9.41
N TRP A 110 7.72 2.56 -8.14
CA TRP A 110 6.58 3.32 -7.57
C TRP A 110 6.88 4.81 -7.43
N GLU A 111 8.13 5.22 -7.42
CA GLU A 111 8.49 6.64 -7.29
C GLU A 111 7.94 7.48 -8.44
N ASP A 112 7.86 6.90 -9.63
CA ASP A 112 7.34 7.56 -10.83
C ASP A 112 5.83 7.36 -11.03
N VAL A 113 5.16 6.68 -10.10
CA VAL A 113 3.73 6.36 -10.18
C VAL A 113 2.97 7.17 -9.13
N ALA A 114 1.81 7.69 -9.50
CA ALA A 114 0.96 8.43 -8.56
C ALA A 114 0.52 7.52 -7.40
N ALA A 115 0.42 8.08 -6.20
CA ALA A 115 0.05 7.32 -5.00
C ALA A 115 -1.29 6.59 -5.17
N GLN A 116 -2.27 7.23 -5.79
CA GLN A 116 -3.58 6.63 -6.06
C GLN A 116 -3.48 5.42 -7.00
N ASP A 117 -2.54 5.42 -7.95
CA ASP A 117 -2.33 4.31 -8.86
C ASP A 117 -1.59 3.17 -8.19
N VAL A 118 -0.67 3.45 -7.28
CA VAL A 118 -0.03 2.43 -6.45
C VAL A 118 -1.07 1.73 -5.56
N THR A 119 -1.96 2.50 -4.93
CA THR A 119 -3.07 1.96 -4.14
C THR A 119 -3.97 1.07 -4.99
N PHE A 120 -4.30 1.51 -6.21
CA PHE A 120 -5.05 0.69 -7.16
C PHE A 120 -4.35 -0.63 -7.45
N LEU A 121 -3.06 -0.60 -7.76
CA LEU A 121 -2.29 -1.81 -8.06
C LEU A 121 -2.29 -2.78 -6.87
N MET A 122 -2.12 -2.27 -5.66
CA MET A 122 -2.15 -3.09 -4.45
C MET A 122 -3.50 -3.78 -4.28
N ARG A 123 -4.61 -3.03 -4.42
CA ARG A 123 -5.96 -3.58 -4.29
C ARG A 123 -6.29 -4.58 -5.38
N ALA A 124 -5.98 -4.25 -6.64
CA ALA A 124 -6.21 -5.14 -7.78
C ALA A 124 -5.40 -6.44 -7.66
N SER A 125 -4.17 -6.34 -7.16
CA SER A 125 -3.30 -7.49 -6.92
C SER A 125 -3.87 -8.41 -5.84
N ALA A 126 -4.40 -7.85 -4.76
CA ALA A 126 -5.05 -8.61 -3.70
C ALA A 126 -6.28 -9.35 -4.23
N ILE A 127 -7.08 -8.70 -5.06
CA ILE A 127 -8.26 -9.32 -5.69
C ILE A 127 -7.83 -10.45 -6.63
N ALA A 128 -6.81 -10.24 -7.44
CA ALA A 128 -6.29 -11.24 -8.36
C ALA A 128 -5.80 -12.50 -7.61
N LEU A 129 -5.07 -12.30 -6.50
CA LEU A 129 -4.63 -13.40 -5.65
C LEU A 129 -5.82 -14.18 -5.06
N LYS A 130 -6.81 -13.45 -4.54
CA LYS A 130 -8.01 -14.06 -3.96
C LYS A 130 -8.74 -14.91 -4.99
N ARG A 131 -8.90 -14.42 -6.21
CA ARG A 131 -9.52 -15.16 -7.31
C ARG A 131 -8.75 -16.42 -7.66
N GLU A 132 -7.42 -16.34 -7.70
CA GLU A 132 -6.59 -17.49 -8.00
C GLU A 132 -6.71 -18.57 -6.92
N LYS A 133 -6.76 -18.19 -5.64
CA LYS A 133 -6.96 -19.13 -4.53
C LYS A 133 -8.34 -19.80 -4.55
N GLN A 134 -9.34 -19.17 -5.14
CA GLN A 134 -10.71 -19.71 -5.24
C GLN A 134 -10.93 -20.62 -6.44
N LYS A 135 -9.99 -20.69 -7.37
CA LYS A 135 -10.10 -21.59 -8.52
C LYS A 135 -10.00 -23.06 -8.06
N PRO A 136 -10.80 -23.97 -8.65
CA PRO A 136 -10.68 -25.39 -8.31
C PRO A 136 -9.31 -25.93 -8.70
N PRO A 137 -8.79 -26.92 -7.96
CA PRO A 137 -7.52 -27.56 -8.33
C PRO A 137 -7.62 -28.18 -9.71
N ARG A 138 -6.59 -27.92 -10.51
CA ARG A 138 -6.48 -28.48 -11.88
C ARG A 138 -5.71 -29.77 -11.86
#